data_3a4c2e59575d2b7c69391f36b7b94023
#
_entry.id   3a4c2e59575d2b7c69391f36b7b94023
#
_cell.length_a   1.000
_cell.length_b   1.000
_cell.length_c   1.000
_cell.angle_alpha   90.00
_cell.angle_beta   90.00
_cell.angle_gamma   90.00
#
_symmetry.space_group_name_H-M   'P 1'
#
loop_
_entity.id
_entity.type
_entity.pdbx_description
1 polymer ?
#
loop_
_entity_poly.entity_id
_entity_poly.type
_entity_poly.pdbx_seq_one_letter_code
_entity_poly.pdbx_strand_id
1 'polypeptide(L)'
;MKKLVVLLFSVAWMHNTYCQIVSGTVVTRIINSAYLQNTGGENPNRRISVYLPPGYDQSKQRYPVVYYLHGFMGNDSIYPMMKNILDMAIAKNKIRPFILVQADNNTLFAGSFYSNSTLIGNWSDFEAKELVAYMDKNFRTIATRDARGIGGHSMGGYGVLKIAMMYPDVFSCAYAMSPGLLAFVKEFGPNSDSYKQLAAIKTKDELDKTYYPRVIAACARAWSPNPNKPPFYFDLPFNYIGDSLVVDTAIYEKWRNNMPLYMIDKYANNLKRLKAIKLDWGRNDAPRFPVQCGMFSQELENHDVEHYAEEYIGTHTNKIWSTDGRVLNEMLPFFNDYLKFDIH
;
A
#
# COMPACT_ATOMS: atom_id res chain seq x y z
N MET A 1 61.48 55.70 28.16
CA MET A 1 60.02 55.42 28.24
C MET A 1 59.66 54.52 27.07
N LYS A 2 59.51 53.17 27.31
CA LYS A 2 59.12 52.19 26.31
C LYS A 2 57.64 52.02 26.41
N LYS A 3 56.84 52.29 25.33
CA LYS A 3 55.43 52.07 25.26
C LYS A 3 55.19 50.61 24.91
N LEU A 4 54.52 49.89 25.79
CA LEU A 4 54.04 48.50 25.60
C LEU A 4 52.72 48.57 24.83
N VAL A 5 52.69 48.00 23.61
CA VAL A 5 51.49 47.84 22.82
C VAL A 5 50.89 46.40 23.13
N VAL A 6 49.75 46.33 23.80
CA VAL A 6 49.03 45.07 24.05
C VAL A 6 48.07 44.85 22.90
N LEU A 7 48.33 43.83 22.05
CA LEU A 7 47.39 43.36 21.06
C LEU A 7 46.40 42.38 21.73
N LEU A 8 45.13 42.76 21.83
CA LEU A 8 44.04 41.90 22.23
C LEU A 8 43.60 41.08 21.00
N PHE A 9 43.91 39.77 21.00
CA PHE A 9 43.32 38.84 20.05
C PHE A 9 41.94 38.44 20.55
N SER A 10 40.87 38.88 19.87
CA SER A 10 39.52 38.39 20.08
C SER A 10 39.36 37.04 19.33
N VAL A 11 39.33 35.94 20.07
CA VAL A 11 38.95 34.60 19.53
C VAL A 11 37.46 34.57 19.34
N ALA A 12 37.01 34.73 18.09
CA ALA A 12 35.60 34.49 17.74
C ALA A 12 35.31 32.97 17.81
N TRP A 13 34.60 32.56 18.81
CA TRP A 13 34.04 31.21 18.85
C TRP A 13 32.97 31.07 17.79
N MET A 14 33.29 30.44 16.65
CA MET A 14 32.27 29.96 15.72
C MET A 14 31.52 28.82 16.38
N HIS A 15 30.32 29.11 16.88
CA HIS A 15 29.37 28.08 17.26
C HIS A 15 28.90 27.39 15.98
N ASN A 16 29.48 26.25 15.68
CA ASN A 16 28.88 25.32 14.73
C ASN A 16 27.56 24.83 15.34
N THR A 17 26.48 25.54 15.06
CA THR A 17 25.12 25.01 15.26
C THR A 17 24.94 23.86 14.28
N TYR A 18 25.28 22.64 14.71
CA TYR A 18 24.75 21.45 14.07
C TYR A 18 23.24 21.56 14.19
N CYS A 19 22.58 21.82 13.06
CA CYS A 19 21.15 21.71 12.97
C CYS A 19 20.81 20.24 13.26
N GLN A 20 20.42 19.97 14.50
CA GLN A 20 19.99 18.65 14.92
C GLN A 20 18.73 18.36 14.10
N ILE A 21 18.82 17.46 13.12
CA ILE A 21 17.65 17.04 12.35
C ILE A 21 16.66 16.45 13.36
N VAL A 22 15.63 17.20 13.69
CA VAL A 22 14.57 16.73 14.58
C VAL A 22 13.86 15.59 13.85
N SER A 23 14.05 14.38 14.37
CA SER A 23 13.60 13.15 13.74
C SER A 23 12.18 12.78 14.20
N GLY A 24 11.36 12.28 13.31
CA GLY A 24 10.07 11.70 13.65
C GLY A 24 10.22 10.42 14.48
N THR A 25 9.12 9.95 15.02
CA THR A 25 9.05 8.74 15.86
C THR A 25 8.13 7.71 15.23
N VAL A 26 8.51 6.42 15.28
CA VAL A 26 7.60 5.33 14.91
C VAL A 26 7.07 4.68 16.18
N VAL A 27 5.76 4.64 16.33
CA VAL A 27 5.08 3.97 17.45
C VAL A 27 4.29 2.78 16.92
N THR A 28 4.33 1.67 17.67
CA THR A 28 3.57 0.45 17.33
C THR A 28 2.38 0.29 18.26
N ARG A 29 1.24 -0.14 17.73
CA ARG A 29 0.02 -0.46 18.46
C ARG A 29 -0.55 -1.79 17.99
N ILE A 30 -1.47 -2.34 18.77
CA ILE A 30 -2.22 -3.55 18.41
C ILE A 30 -3.71 -3.19 18.41
N ILE A 31 -4.40 -3.55 17.33
CA ILE A 31 -5.84 -3.46 17.19
C ILE A 31 -6.40 -4.88 17.22
N ASN A 32 -7.31 -5.18 18.15
CA ASN A 32 -8.15 -6.37 18.06
C ASN A 32 -9.32 -6.03 17.13
N SER A 33 -9.24 -6.52 15.91
CA SER A 33 -10.17 -6.11 14.85
C SER A 33 -11.47 -6.88 14.88
N ALA A 34 -12.59 -6.16 14.92
CA ALA A 34 -13.92 -6.74 14.75
C ALA A 34 -14.17 -7.17 13.29
N TYR A 35 -13.60 -6.46 12.32
CA TYR A 35 -13.73 -6.79 10.89
C TYR A 35 -12.91 -8.02 10.47
N LEU A 36 -11.88 -8.38 11.23
CA LEU A 36 -11.00 -9.51 10.93
C LEU A 36 -11.32 -10.77 11.73
N GLN A 37 -12.45 -10.84 12.43
CA GLN A 37 -12.97 -12.09 12.95
C GLN A 37 -13.27 -13.02 11.79
N ASN A 38 -12.78 -14.29 11.84
CA ASN A 38 -12.80 -15.18 10.71
C ASN A 38 -12.75 -16.65 11.13
N THR A 39 -13.07 -17.56 10.20
CA THR A 39 -12.97 -19.02 10.38
C THR A 39 -11.76 -19.64 9.69
N GLY A 40 -10.99 -18.84 8.96
CA GLY A 40 -9.82 -19.28 8.18
C GLY A 40 -8.51 -19.37 8.96
N GLY A 41 -8.55 -19.08 10.29
CA GLY A 41 -7.39 -19.17 11.16
C GLY A 41 -6.50 -17.93 11.18
N GLU A 42 -6.93 -16.82 10.57
CA GLU A 42 -6.16 -15.57 10.62
C GLU A 42 -6.25 -14.94 12.02
N ASN A 43 -5.15 -14.35 12.47
CA ASN A 43 -5.13 -13.65 13.74
C ASN A 43 -5.83 -12.29 13.65
N PRO A 44 -6.92 -12.01 14.39
CA PRO A 44 -7.60 -10.72 14.36
C PRO A 44 -6.85 -9.60 15.11
N ASN A 45 -5.84 -9.93 15.91
CA ASN A 45 -4.98 -8.93 16.54
C ASN A 45 -3.94 -8.45 15.53
N ARG A 46 -4.09 -7.20 15.07
CA ARG A 46 -3.20 -6.64 14.05
C ARG A 46 -2.31 -5.55 14.62
N ARG A 47 -1.02 -5.68 14.35
CA ARG A 47 -0.06 -4.63 14.62
C ARG A 47 -0.24 -3.54 13.58
N ILE A 48 -0.08 -2.31 14.05
CA ILE A 48 0.06 -1.13 13.21
C ILE A 48 1.30 -0.37 13.63
N SER A 49 2.03 0.17 12.67
CA SER A 49 3.12 1.11 12.91
C SER A 49 2.73 2.49 12.39
N VAL A 50 2.94 3.50 13.22
CA VAL A 50 2.56 4.87 12.95
C VAL A 50 3.79 5.76 13.02
N TYR A 51 4.16 6.36 11.91
CA TYR A 51 5.15 7.43 11.89
C TYR A 51 4.50 8.74 12.32
N LEU A 52 5.04 9.35 13.36
CA LEU A 52 4.69 10.66 13.87
C LEU A 52 5.79 11.65 13.45
N PRO A 53 5.43 12.76 12.80
CA PRO A 53 6.43 13.68 12.26
C PRO A 53 7.23 14.39 13.35
N PRO A 54 8.40 14.96 13.01
CA PRO A 54 9.18 15.78 13.93
C PRO A 54 8.33 16.86 14.61
N GLY A 55 8.49 17.04 15.92
CA GLY A 55 7.73 18.02 16.70
C GLY A 55 6.32 17.58 17.08
N TYR A 56 5.92 16.33 16.76
CA TYR A 56 4.58 15.87 17.10
C TYR A 56 4.27 16.02 18.58
N ASP A 57 5.09 15.56 19.52
CA ASP A 57 4.80 15.60 20.94
C ASP A 57 4.85 17.01 21.57
N GLN A 58 5.57 17.95 20.93
CA GLN A 58 5.72 19.33 21.39
C GLN A 58 4.61 20.27 20.86
N SER A 59 3.74 19.79 19.97
CA SER A 59 2.73 20.55 19.28
C SER A 59 1.31 20.04 19.62
N LYS A 60 0.32 20.92 19.51
CA LYS A 60 -1.11 20.54 19.52
C LYS A 60 -1.69 20.41 18.10
N GLN A 61 -0.88 20.60 17.09
CA GLN A 61 -1.27 20.55 15.69
C GLN A 61 -1.90 19.21 15.31
N ARG A 62 -2.88 19.25 14.41
CA ARG A 62 -3.45 18.07 13.75
C ARG A 62 -2.81 17.89 12.40
N TYR A 63 -2.71 16.64 11.96
CA TYR A 63 -1.97 16.26 10.76
C TYR A 63 -2.85 15.48 9.79
N PRO A 64 -2.68 15.65 8.47
CA PRO A 64 -3.23 14.69 7.51
C PRO A 64 -2.57 13.33 7.68
N VAL A 65 -3.21 12.29 7.14
CA VAL A 65 -2.74 10.91 7.29
C VAL A 65 -2.60 10.25 5.93
N VAL A 66 -1.46 9.60 5.70
CA VAL A 66 -1.24 8.67 4.60
C VAL A 66 -1.33 7.25 5.14
N TYR A 67 -2.28 6.47 4.61
CA TYR A 67 -2.45 5.05 4.87
C TYR A 67 -1.62 4.29 3.84
N TYR A 68 -0.53 3.66 4.29
CA TYR A 68 0.40 2.97 3.40
C TYR A 68 0.21 1.46 3.44
N LEU A 69 -0.07 0.88 2.29
CA LEU A 69 -0.34 -0.54 2.10
C LEU A 69 0.91 -1.28 1.65
N HIS A 70 1.33 -2.30 2.42
CA HIS A 70 2.53 -3.08 2.11
C HIS A 70 2.32 -4.09 0.96
N GLY A 71 3.41 -4.54 0.35
CA GLY A 71 3.41 -5.58 -0.69
C GLY A 71 3.17 -6.99 -0.13
N PHE A 72 3.05 -7.97 -1.03
CA PHE A 72 2.94 -9.39 -0.68
C PHE A 72 4.13 -9.83 0.20
N MET A 73 3.89 -10.65 1.23
CA MET A 73 4.86 -11.06 2.26
C MET A 73 5.33 -9.92 3.18
N GLY A 74 4.83 -8.70 3.03
CA GLY A 74 5.13 -7.58 3.92
C GLY A 74 4.35 -7.65 5.24
N ASN A 75 4.55 -6.63 6.08
CA ASN A 75 3.88 -6.46 7.38
C ASN A 75 3.79 -4.97 7.73
N ASP A 76 3.44 -4.65 8.98
CA ASP A 76 3.34 -3.27 9.49
C ASP A 76 4.67 -2.50 9.61
N SER A 77 5.81 -3.13 9.34
CA SER A 77 7.11 -2.48 9.60
C SER A 77 7.34 -1.27 8.69
N ILE A 78 7.33 -0.09 9.30
CA ILE A 78 7.90 1.11 8.69
C ILE A 78 9.42 0.99 8.82
N TYR A 79 10.06 0.47 7.78
CA TYR A 79 11.50 0.26 7.76
C TYR A 79 12.26 1.56 8.06
N PRO A 80 13.44 1.48 8.69
CA PRO A 80 14.27 2.66 8.95
C PRO A 80 14.50 3.53 7.72
N MET A 81 14.57 2.93 6.54
CA MET A 81 14.70 3.64 5.26
C MET A 81 13.48 4.53 4.97
N MET A 82 12.25 4.03 5.15
CA MET A 82 11.02 4.82 4.95
C MET A 82 10.97 5.98 5.94
N LYS A 83 11.26 5.71 7.23
CA LYS A 83 11.35 6.76 8.25
C LYS A 83 12.37 7.84 7.88
N ASN A 84 13.58 7.44 7.46
CA ASN A 84 14.64 8.38 7.08
C ASN A 84 14.24 9.22 5.85
N ILE A 85 13.52 8.63 4.90
CA ILE A 85 13.00 9.34 3.73
C ILE A 85 11.97 10.40 4.15
N LEU A 86 11.04 10.07 5.06
CA LEU A 86 10.06 11.01 5.61
C LEU A 86 10.74 12.15 6.37
N ASP A 87 11.67 11.84 7.27
CA ASP A 87 12.45 12.84 8.01
C ASP A 87 13.21 13.77 7.07
N MET A 88 13.88 13.22 6.06
CA MET A 88 14.63 13.97 5.07
C MET A 88 13.71 14.87 4.21
N ALA A 89 12.56 14.37 3.78
CA ALA A 89 11.61 15.13 2.99
C ALA A 89 11.09 16.35 3.76
N ILE A 90 10.77 16.17 5.04
CA ILE A 90 10.34 17.27 5.94
C ILE A 90 11.50 18.24 6.19
N ALA A 91 12.68 17.75 6.57
CA ALA A 91 13.84 18.61 6.87
C ALA A 91 14.29 19.44 5.66
N LYS A 92 14.10 18.95 4.43
CA LYS A 92 14.40 19.65 3.18
C LYS A 92 13.24 20.52 2.67
N ASN A 93 12.14 20.64 3.43
CA ASN A 93 10.92 21.35 3.02
C ASN A 93 10.33 20.85 1.68
N LYS A 94 10.56 19.59 1.33
CA LYS A 94 9.91 18.95 0.17
C LYS A 94 8.45 18.67 0.43
N ILE A 95 8.10 18.39 1.70
CA ILE A 95 6.74 18.14 2.15
C ILE A 95 6.49 18.83 3.50
N ARG A 96 5.24 19.17 3.75
CA ARG A 96 4.74 19.50 5.09
C ARG A 96 4.63 18.23 5.94
N PRO A 97 4.70 18.34 7.28
CA PRO A 97 4.58 17.18 8.17
C PRO A 97 3.20 16.52 8.06
N PHE A 98 3.16 15.19 7.96
CA PHE A 98 1.95 14.37 8.05
C PHE A 98 2.22 13.05 8.79
N ILE A 99 1.19 12.37 9.22
CA ILE A 99 1.24 11.05 9.83
C ILE A 99 1.23 9.99 8.71
N LEU A 100 2.06 8.94 8.82
CA LEU A 100 1.93 7.78 7.96
C LEU A 100 1.62 6.57 8.84
N VAL A 101 0.61 5.78 8.46
CA VAL A 101 0.26 4.53 9.14
C VAL A 101 0.35 3.36 8.19
N GLN A 102 0.87 2.25 8.68
CA GLN A 102 0.95 0.97 7.99
C GLN A 102 0.49 -0.14 8.92
N ALA A 103 -0.54 -0.87 8.51
CA ALA A 103 -1.04 -2.03 9.25
C ALA A 103 -0.44 -3.34 8.71
N ASP A 104 -0.42 -4.37 9.55
CA ASP A 104 -0.08 -5.73 9.15
C ASP A 104 -1.27 -6.39 8.48
N ASN A 105 -1.24 -6.44 7.16
CA ASN A 105 -2.22 -7.10 6.29
C ASN A 105 -1.72 -8.46 5.78
N ASN A 106 -0.72 -9.03 6.45
CA ASN A 106 -0.23 -10.36 6.15
C ASN A 106 -1.25 -11.41 6.64
N THR A 107 -1.28 -12.55 5.96
CA THR A 107 -2.14 -13.70 6.27
C THR A 107 -1.31 -14.97 6.35
N LEU A 108 -1.94 -16.08 6.75
CA LEU A 108 -1.30 -17.42 6.70
C LEU A 108 -0.76 -17.76 5.31
N PHE A 109 -1.29 -17.11 4.25
CA PHE A 109 -0.86 -17.29 2.86
C PHE A 109 -0.09 -16.08 2.32
N ALA A 110 0.46 -15.25 3.21
CA ALA A 110 1.38 -14.14 2.93
C ALA A 110 0.75 -12.86 2.33
N GLY A 111 -0.56 -12.77 2.22
CA GLY A 111 -1.23 -11.54 1.79
C GLY A 111 -2.75 -11.63 1.78
N SER A 112 -3.40 -10.56 2.20
CA SER A 112 -4.86 -10.45 2.25
C SER A 112 -5.48 -9.98 0.92
N PHE A 113 -4.64 -9.46 0.01
CA PHE A 113 -5.09 -8.70 -1.16
C PHE A 113 -6.14 -7.66 -0.80
N TYR A 114 -6.06 -7.11 0.40
CA TYR A 114 -6.94 -6.04 0.88
C TYR A 114 -8.42 -6.27 0.52
N SER A 115 -8.87 -7.52 0.63
CA SER A 115 -10.18 -7.97 0.17
C SER A 115 -11.05 -8.44 1.32
N ASN A 116 -12.33 -8.08 1.29
CA ASN A 116 -13.31 -8.67 2.20
C ASN A 116 -13.57 -10.12 1.81
N SER A 117 -13.52 -11.02 2.79
CA SER A 117 -13.66 -12.47 2.59
C SER A 117 -14.39 -13.10 3.76
N THR A 118 -15.30 -14.03 3.46
CA THR A 118 -16.01 -14.82 4.47
C THR A 118 -15.09 -15.80 5.21
N LEU A 119 -13.92 -16.10 4.66
CA LEU A 119 -12.97 -17.05 5.25
C LEU A 119 -11.85 -16.35 6.04
N ILE A 120 -11.27 -15.25 5.52
CA ILE A 120 -10.07 -14.65 6.09
C ILE A 120 -10.30 -13.26 6.72
N GLY A 121 -11.56 -12.79 6.79
CA GLY A 121 -11.93 -11.49 7.35
C GLY A 121 -12.06 -10.37 6.32
N ASN A 122 -12.58 -9.23 6.76
CA ASN A 122 -12.95 -8.10 5.90
C ASN A 122 -11.85 -7.03 5.85
N TRP A 123 -10.78 -7.30 5.10
CA TRP A 123 -9.57 -6.47 5.08
C TRP A 123 -9.75 -5.09 4.45
N SER A 124 -10.62 -4.95 3.43
CA SER A 124 -10.94 -3.61 2.90
C SER A 124 -11.66 -2.75 3.94
N ASP A 125 -12.61 -3.33 4.68
CA ASP A 125 -13.32 -2.65 5.75
C ASP A 125 -12.42 -2.34 6.95
N PHE A 126 -11.50 -3.24 7.28
CA PHE A 126 -10.49 -2.99 8.32
C PHE A 126 -9.68 -1.72 7.98
N GLU A 127 -9.13 -1.62 6.77
CA GLU A 127 -8.33 -0.47 6.34
C GLU A 127 -9.15 0.82 6.26
N ALA A 128 -10.31 0.76 5.60
CA ALA A 128 -11.08 1.96 5.29
C ALA A 128 -11.99 2.45 6.42
N LYS A 129 -12.34 1.60 7.38
CA LYS A 129 -13.28 1.94 8.46
C LYS A 129 -12.62 1.84 9.82
N GLU A 130 -12.16 0.65 10.21
CA GLU A 130 -11.69 0.42 11.58
C GLU A 130 -10.35 1.11 11.86
N LEU A 131 -9.37 0.96 10.96
CA LEU A 131 -8.08 1.64 11.10
C LEU A 131 -8.23 3.16 11.06
N VAL A 132 -9.07 3.68 10.16
CA VAL A 132 -9.36 5.12 10.08
C VAL A 132 -9.96 5.63 11.39
N ALA A 133 -10.99 4.97 11.92
CA ALA A 133 -11.62 5.34 13.19
C ALA A 133 -10.62 5.25 14.35
N TYR A 134 -9.78 4.22 14.37
CA TYR A 134 -8.73 4.06 15.38
C TYR A 134 -7.72 5.22 15.33
N MET A 135 -7.26 5.59 14.14
CA MET A 135 -6.32 6.70 13.95
C MET A 135 -6.91 8.02 14.42
N ASP A 136 -8.14 8.32 14.03
CA ASP A 136 -8.81 9.57 14.40
C ASP A 136 -9.07 9.68 15.92
N LYS A 137 -9.31 8.54 16.58
CA LYS A 137 -9.52 8.47 18.02
C LYS A 137 -8.22 8.63 18.84
N ASN A 138 -7.12 8.06 18.36
CA ASN A 138 -5.91 7.88 19.17
C ASN A 138 -4.75 8.81 18.79
N PHE A 139 -4.83 9.50 17.65
CA PHE A 139 -3.79 10.39 17.16
C PHE A 139 -4.37 11.75 16.76
N ARG A 140 -3.53 12.78 16.71
CA ARG A 140 -3.94 14.12 16.27
C ARG A 140 -4.06 14.19 14.75
N THR A 141 -5.06 13.55 14.21
CA THR A 141 -5.39 13.57 12.79
C THR A 141 -6.35 14.72 12.45
N ILE A 142 -6.30 15.20 11.22
CA ILE A 142 -7.37 16.00 10.63
C ILE A 142 -8.44 14.99 10.14
N ALA A 143 -9.49 14.77 10.97
CA ALA A 143 -10.46 13.71 10.77
C ALA A 143 -11.48 14.00 9.65
N THR A 144 -10.98 14.33 8.45
CA THR A 144 -11.79 14.58 7.26
C THR A 144 -11.25 13.80 6.06
N ARG A 145 -12.11 13.45 5.13
CA ARG A 145 -11.75 12.80 3.87
C ARG A 145 -10.59 13.53 3.16
N ASP A 146 -10.66 14.84 3.09
CA ASP A 146 -9.71 15.68 2.37
C ASP A 146 -8.28 15.65 2.94
N ALA A 147 -8.12 15.17 4.17
CA ALA A 147 -6.84 15.01 4.84
C ALA A 147 -6.37 13.54 4.90
N ARG A 148 -7.03 12.62 4.18
CA ARG A 148 -6.65 11.21 4.11
C ARG A 148 -6.25 10.82 2.71
N GLY A 149 -5.01 10.30 2.58
CA GLY A 149 -4.48 9.70 1.35
C GLY A 149 -4.22 8.22 1.55
N ILE A 150 -4.27 7.45 0.46
CA ILE A 150 -3.93 6.04 0.46
C ILE A 150 -2.82 5.77 -0.56
N GLY A 151 -1.73 5.12 -0.12
CA GLY A 151 -0.58 4.80 -0.97
C GLY A 151 -0.10 3.38 -0.75
N GLY A 152 0.60 2.80 -1.70
CA GLY A 152 1.11 1.43 -1.52
C GLY A 152 1.88 0.91 -2.73
N HIS A 153 2.62 -0.20 -2.51
CA HIS A 153 3.46 -0.82 -3.52
C HIS A 153 3.06 -2.27 -3.75
N SER A 154 3.09 -2.72 -5.01
CA SER A 154 2.84 -4.12 -5.40
C SER A 154 1.42 -4.58 -5.02
N MET A 155 1.27 -5.60 -4.16
CA MET A 155 -0.03 -5.96 -3.57
C MET A 155 -0.68 -4.75 -2.88
N GLY A 156 0.12 -3.87 -2.24
CA GLY A 156 -0.37 -2.61 -1.67
C GLY A 156 -0.88 -1.65 -2.74
N GLY A 157 -0.20 -1.55 -3.89
CA GLY A 157 -0.67 -0.77 -5.03
C GLY A 157 -2.00 -1.29 -5.59
N TYR A 158 -2.16 -2.61 -5.69
CA TYR A 158 -3.45 -3.23 -5.97
C TYR A 158 -4.52 -2.80 -4.95
N GLY A 159 -4.19 -2.90 -3.65
CA GLY A 159 -5.08 -2.52 -2.55
C GLY A 159 -5.50 -1.06 -2.62
N VAL A 160 -4.57 -0.15 -2.95
CA VAL A 160 -4.85 1.28 -3.16
C VAL A 160 -5.94 1.49 -4.20
N LEU A 161 -5.78 0.91 -5.39
CA LEU A 161 -6.76 1.07 -6.48
C LEU A 161 -8.13 0.51 -6.09
N LYS A 162 -8.16 -0.68 -5.49
CA LYS A 162 -9.39 -1.33 -5.05
C LYS A 162 -10.11 -0.55 -3.95
N ILE A 163 -9.39 -0.14 -2.91
CA ILE A 163 -9.97 0.60 -1.78
C ILE A 163 -10.43 1.99 -2.22
N ALA A 164 -9.69 2.69 -3.09
CA ALA A 164 -10.10 3.97 -3.64
C ALA A 164 -11.41 3.89 -4.42
N MET A 165 -11.61 2.80 -5.19
CA MET A 165 -12.89 2.51 -5.87
C MET A 165 -14.04 2.30 -4.90
N MET A 166 -13.81 1.52 -3.83
CA MET A 166 -14.86 1.07 -2.92
C MET A 166 -15.22 2.10 -1.86
N TYR A 167 -14.27 2.96 -1.46
CA TYR A 167 -14.44 3.90 -0.33
C TYR A 167 -14.08 5.35 -0.70
N PRO A 168 -14.74 5.95 -1.72
CA PRO A 168 -14.44 7.30 -2.21
C PRO A 168 -14.78 8.40 -1.18
N ASP A 169 -15.54 8.05 -0.13
CA ASP A 169 -15.88 8.97 0.97
C ASP A 169 -14.84 8.97 2.10
N VAL A 170 -13.87 8.05 2.07
CA VAL A 170 -12.85 7.91 3.11
C VAL A 170 -11.54 8.59 2.72
N PHE A 171 -11.09 8.35 1.49
CA PHE A 171 -9.81 8.85 0.97
C PHE A 171 -10.05 9.88 -0.14
N SER A 172 -9.24 10.93 -0.15
CA SER A 172 -9.32 11.99 -1.17
C SER A 172 -8.37 11.82 -2.34
N CYS A 173 -7.25 11.12 -2.15
CA CYS A 173 -6.26 10.87 -3.18
C CYS A 173 -5.60 9.49 -2.99
N ALA A 174 -5.13 8.91 -4.11
CA ALA A 174 -4.62 7.55 -4.17
C ALA A 174 -3.33 7.49 -5.02
N TYR A 175 -2.28 6.83 -4.50
CA TYR A 175 -1.02 6.62 -5.21
C TYR A 175 -0.61 5.15 -5.20
N ALA A 176 -0.68 4.48 -6.35
CA ALA A 176 -0.35 3.07 -6.53
C ALA A 176 1.01 2.90 -7.23
N MET A 177 2.00 2.33 -6.53
CA MET A 177 3.33 2.03 -7.09
C MET A 177 3.40 0.58 -7.54
N SER A 178 3.79 0.35 -8.79
CA SER A 178 3.91 -0.98 -9.42
C SER A 178 2.77 -1.94 -9.02
N PRO A 179 1.49 -1.51 -9.16
CA PRO A 179 0.37 -2.35 -8.75
C PRO A 179 0.33 -3.64 -9.57
N GLY A 180 0.18 -4.77 -8.87
CA GLY A 180 0.09 -6.09 -9.50
C GLY A 180 -1.30 -6.69 -9.43
N LEU A 181 -1.54 -7.73 -10.23
CA LEU A 181 -2.79 -8.50 -10.18
C LEU A 181 -4.05 -7.69 -10.53
N LEU A 182 -3.90 -6.77 -11.50
CA LEU A 182 -5.03 -5.95 -11.94
C LEU A 182 -5.96 -6.68 -12.91
N ALA A 183 -5.45 -7.72 -13.61
CA ALA A 183 -6.15 -8.48 -14.63
C ALA A 183 -5.61 -9.92 -14.76
N PHE A 184 -6.34 -10.78 -15.45
CA PHE A 184 -5.91 -12.11 -15.84
C PHE A 184 -4.88 -12.06 -16.99
N VAL A 185 -3.62 -11.80 -16.65
CA VAL A 185 -2.52 -11.80 -17.61
C VAL A 185 -1.39 -12.70 -17.14
N LYS A 186 -0.75 -13.38 -18.09
CA LYS A 186 0.43 -14.26 -17.89
C LYS A 186 0.33 -15.16 -16.64
N GLU A 187 1.09 -14.87 -15.60
CA GLU A 187 1.22 -15.68 -14.39
C GLU A 187 -0.09 -15.90 -13.65
N PHE A 188 -1.06 -15.01 -13.89
CA PHE A 188 -2.40 -15.07 -13.30
C PHE A 188 -3.50 -15.39 -14.33
N GLY A 189 -3.12 -15.56 -15.58
CA GLY A 189 -4.04 -15.89 -16.67
C GLY A 189 -4.25 -17.41 -16.81
N PRO A 190 -5.19 -17.80 -17.70
CA PRO A 190 -5.60 -19.21 -17.88
C PRO A 190 -4.49 -20.15 -18.32
N ASN A 191 -3.46 -19.64 -19.00
CA ASN A 191 -2.34 -20.43 -19.51
C ASN A 191 -1.14 -20.45 -18.54
N SER A 192 -1.32 -20.03 -17.29
CA SER A 192 -0.23 -20.07 -16.31
C SER A 192 -0.05 -21.46 -15.72
N ASP A 193 1.18 -21.95 -15.76
CA ASP A 193 1.58 -23.21 -15.10
C ASP A 193 1.39 -23.16 -13.57
N SER A 194 1.29 -21.97 -13.00
CA SER A 194 1.12 -21.77 -11.55
C SER A 194 -0.15 -22.42 -11.02
N TYR A 195 -1.22 -22.49 -11.82
CA TYR A 195 -2.45 -23.20 -11.43
C TYR A 195 -2.25 -24.73 -11.42
N LYS A 196 -1.53 -25.30 -12.40
CA LYS A 196 -1.16 -26.73 -12.41
C LYS A 196 -0.26 -27.07 -11.21
N GLN A 197 0.74 -26.22 -10.95
CA GLN A 197 1.62 -26.37 -9.80
C GLN A 197 0.84 -26.31 -8.48
N LEU A 198 -0.07 -25.35 -8.31
CA LEU A 198 -0.90 -25.23 -7.12
C LEU A 198 -1.80 -26.46 -6.92
N ALA A 199 -2.39 -27.01 -7.97
CA ALA A 199 -3.21 -28.21 -7.90
C ALA A 199 -2.44 -29.46 -7.41
N ALA A 200 -1.13 -29.51 -7.66
CA ALA A 200 -0.24 -30.60 -7.23
C ALA A 200 0.18 -30.47 -5.74
N ILE A 201 0.18 -29.27 -5.18
CA ILE A 201 0.59 -28.98 -3.79
C ILE A 201 -0.46 -29.52 -2.82
N LYS A 202 -0.01 -30.23 -1.76
CA LYS A 202 -0.88 -30.88 -0.78
C LYS A 202 -0.79 -30.29 0.62
N THR A 203 0.32 -29.62 0.92
CA THR A 203 0.57 -29.08 2.26
C THR A 203 0.94 -27.59 2.20
N LYS A 204 0.73 -26.89 3.33
CA LYS A 204 1.15 -25.50 3.44
C LYS A 204 2.66 -25.34 3.33
N ASP A 205 3.44 -26.27 3.88
CA ASP A 205 4.91 -26.23 3.81
C ASP A 205 5.44 -26.36 2.36
N GLU A 206 4.76 -27.14 1.53
CA GLU A 206 5.05 -27.18 0.09
C GLU A 206 4.69 -25.86 -0.60
N LEU A 207 3.52 -25.30 -0.27
CA LEU A 207 3.07 -24.03 -0.82
C LEU A 207 4.01 -22.88 -0.45
N ASP A 208 4.50 -22.84 0.79
CA ASP A 208 5.38 -21.78 1.28
C ASP A 208 6.74 -21.74 0.57
N LYS A 209 7.15 -22.83 -0.10
CA LYS A 209 8.36 -22.89 -0.95
C LYS A 209 8.15 -22.33 -2.35
N THR A 210 6.92 -21.95 -2.71
CA THR A 210 6.59 -21.42 -4.03
C THR A 210 6.25 -19.93 -3.94
N TYR A 211 6.37 -19.21 -5.07
CA TYR A 211 5.96 -17.80 -5.13
C TYR A 211 4.58 -17.64 -5.79
N TYR A 212 4.46 -17.87 -7.10
CA TYR A 212 3.19 -17.65 -7.81
C TYR A 212 2.04 -18.56 -7.37
N PRO A 213 2.24 -19.87 -7.16
CA PRO A 213 1.19 -20.71 -6.55
C PRO A 213 0.71 -20.17 -5.21
N ARG A 214 1.61 -19.64 -4.37
CA ARG A 214 1.26 -19.04 -3.08
C ARG A 214 0.46 -17.74 -3.25
N VAL A 215 0.81 -16.88 -4.21
CA VAL A 215 0.03 -15.68 -4.55
C VAL A 215 -1.38 -16.07 -4.99
N ILE A 216 -1.51 -17.05 -5.90
CA ILE A 216 -2.81 -17.54 -6.38
C ILE A 216 -3.63 -18.13 -5.22
N ALA A 217 -3.02 -18.91 -4.33
CA ALA A 217 -3.70 -19.46 -3.15
C ALA A 217 -4.18 -18.37 -2.19
N ALA A 218 -3.40 -17.32 -1.96
CA ALA A 218 -3.81 -16.17 -1.15
C ALA A 218 -5.03 -15.45 -1.77
N CYS A 219 -5.01 -15.21 -3.08
CA CYS A 219 -6.15 -14.65 -3.81
C CYS A 219 -7.38 -15.55 -3.72
N ALA A 220 -7.21 -16.86 -3.90
CA ALA A 220 -8.32 -17.82 -3.87
C ALA A 220 -8.99 -17.87 -2.49
N ARG A 221 -8.22 -17.85 -1.39
CA ARG A 221 -8.77 -17.73 -0.03
C ARG A 221 -9.54 -16.43 0.19
N ALA A 222 -9.08 -15.36 -0.44
CA ALA A 222 -9.74 -14.05 -0.34
C ALA A 222 -10.99 -13.93 -1.22
N TRP A 223 -10.96 -14.44 -2.47
CA TRP A 223 -11.96 -14.14 -3.49
C TRP A 223 -12.93 -15.28 -3.78
N SER A 224 -12.50 -16.52 -3.58
CA SER A 224 -13.29 -17.72 -3.82
C SER A 224 -13.15 -18.76 -2.70
N PRO A 225 -13.37 -18.36 -1.42
CA PRO A 225 -13.28 -19.29 -0.30
C PRO A 225 -14.29 -20.43 -0.43
N ASN A 226 -13.85 -21.64 -0.04
CA ASN A 226 -14.69 -22.85 0.00
C ASN A 226 -14.36 -23.66 1.27
N PRO A 227 -15.17 -23.56 2.34
CA PRO A 227 -14.92 -24.25 3.59
C PRO A 227 -14.96 -25.78 3.49
N ASN A 228 -15.47 -26.32 2.39
CA ASN A 228 -15.58 -27.76 2.16
C ASN A 228 -14.37 -28.37 1.42
N LYS A 229 -13.34 -27.56 1.13
CA LYS A 229 -12.12 -28.01 0.43
C LYS A 229 -10.84 -27.87 1.27
N PRO A 230 -10.64 -28.67 2.35
CA PRO A 230 -9.39 -28.68 3.09
C PRO A 230 -8.23 -29.21 2.21
N PRO A 231 -6.97 -28.87 2.48
CA PRO A 231 -6.51 -28.04 3.61
C PRO A 231 -6.51 -26.55 3.31
N PHE A 232 -6.75 -26.12 2.09
CA PHE A 232 -6.56 -24.72 1.67
C PHE A 232 -7.85 -23.90 1.67
N TYR A 233 -9.03 -24.54 1.60
CA TYR A 233 -10.37 -23.93 1.71
C TYR A 233 -10.70 -22.89 0.63
N PHE A 234 -10.41 -23.21 -0.64
CA PHE A 234 -10.76 -22.35 -1.78
C PHE A 234 -11.09 -23.12 -3.06
N ASP A 235 -11.70 -22.42 -4.03
CA ASP A 235 -11.87 -22.82 -5.41
C ASP A 235 -10.98 -22.00 -6.34
N LEU A 236 -10.61 -22.56 -7.50
CA LEU A 236 -9.81 -21.91 -8.53
C LEU A 236 -10.64 -21.64 -9.79
N PRO A 237 -10.41 -20.50 -10.48
CA PRO A 237 -11.10 -20.18 -11.72
C PRO A 237 -10.64 -21.07 -12.88
N PHE A 238 -9.39 -21.56 -12.83
CA PHE A 238 -8.76 -22.37 -13.87
C PHE A 238 -8.35 -23.70 -13.27
N ASN A 239 -8.88 -24.79 -13.85
CA ASN A 239 -8.59 -26.16 -13.50
C ASN A 239 -8.14 -26.93 -14.73
N TYR A 240 -7.55 -28.11 -14.55
CA TYR A 240 -7.06 -28.92 -15.66
C TYR A 240 -7.52 -30.37 -15.51
N ILE A 241 -8.02 -30.96 -16.61
CA ILE A 241 -8.31 -32.40 -16.73
C ILE A 241 -7.35 -32.93 -17.79
N GLY A 242 -6.30 -33.63 -17.33
CA GLY A 242 -5.13 -33.86 -18.17
C GLY A 242 -4.50 -32.52 -18.57
N ASP A 243 -4.31 -32.28 -19.86
CA ASP A 243 -3.81 -31.02 -20.41
C ASP A 243 -4.92 -30.02 -20.79
N SER A 244 -6.17 -30.41 -20.68
CA SER A 244 -7.29 -29.58 -21.08
C SER A 244 -7.65 -28.58 -19.98
N LEU A 245 -7.66 -27.29 -20.32
CA LEU A 245 -8.12 -26.21 -19.44
C LEU A 245 -9.64 -26.29 -19.24
N VAL A 246 -10.07 -26.27 -18.00
CA VAL A 246 -11.48 -26.15 -17.60
C VAL A 246 -11.65 -24.85 -16.79
N VAL A 247 -12.51 -23.96 -17.28
CA VAL A 247 -12.81 -22.70 -16.61
C VAL A 247 -14.07 -22.87 -15.77
N ASP A 248 -13.96 -22.64 -14.47
CA ASP A 248 -15.13 -22.45 -13.61
C ASP A 248 -15.61 -21.00 -13.76
N THR A 249 -16.66 -20.80 -14.53
CA THR A 249 -17.17 -19.46 -14.86
C THR A 249 -17.69 -18.71 -13.64
N ALA A 250 -18.27 -19.40 -12.66
CA ALA A 250 -18.78 -18.77 -11.44
C ALA A 250 -17.61 -18.27 -10.56
N ILE A 251 -16.54 -19.04 -10.46
CA ILE A 251 -15.33 -18.64 -9.73
C ILE A 251 -14.57 -17.58 -10.51
N TYR A 252 -14.49 -17.70 -11.83
CA TYR A 252 -13.86 -16.70 -12.70
C TYR A 252 -14.48 -15.30 -12.50
N GLU A 253 -15.82 -15.21 -12.46
CA GLU A 253 -16.51 -13.94 -12.20
C GLU A 253 -16.25 -13.39 -10.79
N LYS A 254 -16.14 -14.25 -9.76
CA LYS A 254 -15.71 -13.80 -8.41
C LYS A 254 -14.33 -13.15 -8.46
N TRP A 255 -13.40 -13.72 -9.22
CA TRP A 255 -12.06 -13.18 -9.37
C TRP A 255 -12.07 -11.87 -10.14
N ARG A 256 -12.79 -11.78 -11.29
CA ARG A 256 -12.97 -10.54 -12.05
C ARG A 256 -13.47 -9.39 -11.16
N ASN A 257 -14.46 -9.67 -10.33
CA ASN A 257 -15.04 -8.70 -9.40
C ASN A 257 -14.06 -8.22 -8.30
N ASN A 258 -12.90 -8.82 -8.20
CA ASN A 258 -11.83 -8.43 -7.27
C ASN A 258 -10.60 -7.87 -7.97
N MET A 259 -10.49 -7.94 -9.29
CA MET A 259 -9.37 -7.39 -10.06
C MET A 259 -9.67 -5.97 -10.54
N PRO A 260 -8.85 -4.97 -10.15
CA PRO A 260 -9.13 -3.55 -10.39
C PRO A 260 -9.49 -3.18 -11.83
N LEU A 261 -8.85 -3.79 -12.84
CA LEU A 261 -9.16 -3.49 -14.24
C LEU A 261 -10.64 -3.75 -14.58
N TYR A 262 -11.18 -4.86 -14.10
CA TYR A 262 -12.58 -5.23 -14.37
C TYR A 262 -13.59 -4.57 -13.41
N MET A 263 -13.09 -3.89 -12.39
CA MET A 263 -13.92 -3.15 -11.46
C MET A 263 -14.25 -1.73 -11.94
N ILE A 264 -13.48 -1.19 -12.91
CA ILE A 264 -13.61 0.21 -13.35
C ILE A 264 -15.03 0.51 -13.82
N ASP A 265 -15.64 -0.32 -14.66
CA ASP A 265 -17.01 -0.14 -15.15
C ASP A 265 -18.01 0.20 -14.04
N LYS A 266 -17.88 -0.52 -12.92
CA LYS A 266 -18.76 -0.35 -11.76
C LYS A 266 -18.42 0.86 -10.92
N TYR A 267 -17.14 1.25 -10.85
CA TYR A 267 -16.64 2.20 -9.86
C TYR A 267 -16.03 3.48 -10.47
N ALA A 268 -16.11 3.69 -11.78
CA ALA A 268 -15.58 4.89 -12.44
C ALA A 268 -16.08 6.19 -11.80
N ASN A 269 -17.38 6.26 -11.49
CA ASN A 269 -17.97 7.43 -10.82
C ASN A 269 -17.43 7.67 -9.40
N ASN A 270 -17.01 6.62 -8.71
CA ASN A 270 -16.35 6.76 -7.42
C ASN A 270 -14.93 7.33 -7.58
N LEU A 271 -14.19 6.85 -8.59
CA LEU A 271 -12.85 7.34 -8.89
C LEU A 271 -12.84 8.82 -9.31
N LYS A 272 -13.84 9.27 -10.10
CA LYS A 272 -14.02 10.69 -10.46
C LYS A 272 -14.21 11.63 -9.25
N ARG A 273 -14.53 11.10 -8.09
CA ARG A 273 -14.67 11.87 -6.85
C ARG A 273 -13.36 12.11 -6.11
N LEU A 274 -12.29 11.40 -6.48
CA LEU A 274 -10.97 11.63 -5.88
C LEU A 274 -10.37 12.92 -6.42
N LYS A 275 -9.62 13.63 -5.59
CA LYS A 275 -8.88 14.84 -5.99
C LYS A 275 -7.73 14.53 -6.94
N ALA A 276 -7.09 13.37 -6.74
CA ALA A 276 -6.04 12.89 -7.60
C ALA A 276 -5.86 11.37 -7.47
N ILE A 277 -5.51 10.76 -8.58
CA ILE A 277 -5.10 9.36 -8.69
C ILE A 277 -3.78 9.34 -9.43
N LYS A 278 -2.79 8.65 -8.87
CA LYS A 278 -1.52 8.39 -9.59
C LYS A 278 -1.18 6.90 -9.50
N LEU A 279 -0.71 6.36 -10.63
CA LEU A 279 -0.05 5.06 -10.66
C LEU A 279 1.27 5.19 -11.40
N ASP A 280 2.29 4.50 -10.94
CA ASP A 280 3.57 4.41 -11.65
C ASP A 280 4.13 2.98 -11.60
N TRP A 281 5.04 2.66 -12.54
CA TRP A 281 5.62 1.33 -12.62
C TRP A 281 6.98 1.36 -13.30
N GLY A 282 7.84 0.41 -12.90
CA GLY A 282 9.11 0.19 -13.58
C GLY A 282 8.92 -0.52 -14.91
N ARG A 283 9.52 0.00 -15.99
CA ARG A 283 9.44 -0.58 -17.34
C ARG A 283 9.91 -2.05 -17.39
N ASN A 284 10.91 -2.40 -16.57
CA ASN A 284 11.49 -3.72 -16.49
C ASN A 284 10.93 -4.55 -15.32
N ASP A 285 9.75 -4.15 -14.82
CA ASP A 285 9.05 -4.89 -13.78
C ASP A 285 8.58 -6.27 -14.29
N ALA A 286 8.71 -7.28 -13.46
CA ALA A 286 8.23 -8.63 -13.72
C ALA A 286 7.37 -9.09 -12.53
N PRO A 287 6.28 -9.82 -12.78
CA PRO A 287 5.84 -10.41 -14.03
C PRO A 287 4.77 -9.57 -14.76
N ARG A 288 5.19 -8.83 -15.77
CA ARG A 288 4.32 -8.06 -16.66
C ARG A 288 3.35 -7.07 -16.01
N PHE A 289 3.69 -6.54 -14.85
CA PHE A 289 2.91 -5.45 -14.24
C PHE A 289 2.81 -4.22 -15.14
N PRO A 290 3.85 -3.83 -15.92
CA PRO A 290 3.73 -2.72 -16.86
C PRO A 290 2.56 -2.84 -17.82
N VAL A 291 2.31 -4.05 -18.36
CA VAL A 291 1.18 -4.28 -19.28
C VAL A 291 -0.16 -4.05 -18.59
N GLN A 292 -0.33 -4.57 -17.38
CA GLN A 292 -1.56 -4.39 -16.60
C GLN A 292 -1.78 -2.93 -16.20
N CYS A 293 -0.72 -2.24 -15.83
CA CYS A 293 -0.78 -0.81 -15.48
C CYS A 293 -1.17 0.04 -16.68
N GLY A 294 -0.60 -0.22 -17.86
CA GLY A 294 -0.97 0.45 -19.11
C GLY A 294 -2.44 0.18 -19.50
N MET A 295 -2.89 -1.08 -19.39
CA MET A 295 -4.31 -1.43 -19.63
C MET A 295 -5.24 -0.71 -18.64
N PHE A 296 -4.85 -0.64 -17.38
CA PHE A 296 -5.64 0.03 -16.34
C PHE A 296 -5.73 1.54 -16.60
N SER A 297 -4.62 2.19 -16.96
CA SER A 297 -4.60 3.61 -17.33
C SER A 297 -5.50 3.88 -18.55
N GLN A 298 -5.40 3.06 -19.60
CA GLN A 298 -6.27 3.19 -20.78
C GLN A 298 -7.75 3.04 -20.41
N GLU A 299 -8.09 2.11 -19.50
CA GLU A 299 -9.47 1.92 -19.11
C GLU A 299 -10.00 3.07 -18.25
N LEU A 300 -9.15 3.71 -17.44
CA LEU A 300 -9.51 4.96 -16.76
C LEU A 300 -9.82 6.08 -17.76
N GLU A 301 -9.02 6.20 -18.84
CA GLU A 301 -9.28 7.17 -19.93
C GLU A 301 -10.61 6.88 -20.63
N ASN A 302 -10.89 5.61 -20.94
CA ASN A 302 -12.15 5.18 -21.57
C ASN A 302 -13.39 5.57 -20.73
N HIS A 303 -13.21 5.75 -19.43
CA HIS A 303 -14.26 6.15 -18.49
C HIS A 303 -14.18 7.63 -18.08
N ASP A 304 -13.37 8.47 -18.72
CA ASP A 304 -13.14 9.88 -18.37
C ASP A 304 -12.73 10.07 -16.90
N VAL A 305 -11.89 9.18 -16.36
CA VAL A 305 -11.31 9.29 -15.01
C VAL A 305 -9.95 9.97 -15.12
N GLU A 306 -9.86 11.22 -14.64
CA GLU A 306 -8.60 11.94 -14.62
C GLU A 306 -7.59 11.27 -13.68
N HIS A 307 -6.36 11.02 -14.17
CA HIS A 307 -5.30 10.36 -13.41
C HIS A 307 -3.92 10.67 -13.99
N TYR A 308 -2.90 10.40 -13.20
CA TYR A 308 -1.50 10.41 -13.62
C TYR A 308 -1.00 8.98 -13.79
N ALA A 309 -0.40 8.66 -14.92
CA ALA A 309 0.22 7.37 -15.19
C ALA A 309 1.66 7.57 -15.68
N GLU A 310 2.63 6.87 -15.07
CA GLU A 310 4.04 7.06 -15.38
C GLU A 310 4.81 5.74 -15.42
N GLU A 311 5.44 5.47 -16.57
CA GLU A 311 6.42 4.41 -16.71
C GLU A 311 7.84 4.98 -16.51
N TYR A 312 8.62 4.43 -15.59
CA TYR A 312 10.00 4.84 -15.36
C TYR A 312 10.99 3.69 -15.65
N ILE A 313 12.26 4.03 -15.90
CA ILE A 313 13.31 3.01 -16.06
C ILE A 313 13.62 2.42 -14.69
N GLY A 314 13.08 1.23 -14.44
CA GLY A 314 13.20 0.54 -13.17
C GLY A 314 12.62 -0.86 -13.21
N THR A 315 12.77 -1.60 -12.10
CA THR A 315 12.20 -2.93 -11.85
C THR A 315 11.13 -2.83 -10.78
N HIS A 316 10.62 -3.97 -10.29
CA HIS A 316 9.61 -4.02 -9.25
C HIS A 316 9.99 -3.32 -7.94
N THR A 317 11.28 -3.31 -7.59
CA THR A 317 11.74 -2.85 -6.26
C THR A 317 12.82 -1.79 -6.30
N ASN A 318 13.58 -1.66 -7.41
CA ASN A 318 14.59 -0.61 -7.46
C ASN A 318 13.95 0.76 -7.65
N LYS A 319 14.63 1.81 -7.19
CA LYS A 319 14.12 3.19 -7.24
C LYS A 319 12.76 3.41 -6.56
N ILE A 320 12.40 2.60 -5.59
CA ILE A 320 11.20 2.83 -4.77
C ILE A 320 11.59 3.60 -3.52
N TRP A 321 12.44 3.02 -2.66
CA TRP A 321 12.78 3.58 -1.33
C TRP A 321 14.18 4.23 -1.25
N SER A 322 14.89 4.39 -2.35
CA SER A 322 16.18 5.12 -2.38
C SER A 322 15.98 6.64 -2.36
N THR A 323 17.05 7.39 -2.15
CA THR A 323 17.02 8.87 -2.15
C THR A 323 16.73 9.48 -3.53
N ASP A 324 16.96 8.72 -4.59
CA ASP A 324 16.54 9.02 -5.96
C ASP A 324 15.24 8.30 -6.35
N GLY A 325 14.56 7.68 -5.37
CA GLY A 325 13.41 6.80 -5.57
C GLY A 325 12.07 7.51 -5.59
N ARG A 326 11.04 6.71 -5.97
CA ARG A 326 9.66 7.17 -6.18
C ARG A 326 9.00 7.66 -4.90
N VAL A 327 9.28 7.03 -3.75
CA VAL A 327 8.69 7.46 -2.48
C VAL A 327 9.08 8.91 -2.19
N LEU A 328 10.38 9.25 -2.19
CA LEU A 328 10.86 10.59 -1.84
C LEU A 328 10.48 11.65 -2.87
N ASN A 329 10.53 11.31 -4.17
CA ASN A 329 10.47 12.31 -5.22
C ASN A 329 9.11 12.41 -5.91
N GLU A 330 8.23 11.44 -5.68
CA GLU A 330 6.92 11.39 -6.33
C GLU A 330 5.77 11.19 -5.32
N MET A 331 5.78 10.08 -4.54
CA MET A 331 4.65 9.74 -3.66
C MET A 331 4.48 10.77 -2.53
N LEU A 332 5.55 11.14 -1.83
CA LEU A 332 5.46 12.10 -0.74
C LEU A 332 5.06 13.50 -1.23
N PRO A 333 5.64 14.07 -2.31
CA PRO A 333 5.17 15.31 -2.91
C PRO A 333 3.71 15.26 -3.37
N PHE A 334 3.28 14.17 -4.01
CA PHE A 334 1.89 13.97 -4.40
C PHE A 334 0.93 14.14 -3.22
N PHE A 335 1.19 13.46 -2.09
CA PHE A 335 0.35 13.63 -0.91
C PHE A 335 0.45 15.04 -0.30
N ASN A 336 1.62 15.67 -0.36
CA ASN A 336 1.77 17.05 0.07
C ASN A 336 0.89 18.03 -0.72
N ASP A 337 0.70 17.80 -2.01
CA ASP A 337 -0.02 18.70 -2.91
C ASP A 337 -1.54 18.52 -2.82
N TYR A 338 -2.00 17.28 -2.62
CA TYR A 338 -3.43 16.97 -2.67
C TYR A 338 -4.12 16.84 -1.31
N LEU A 339 -3.38 16.62 -0.22
CA LEU A 339 -3.96 16.55 1.11
C LEU A 339 -4.27 17.93 1.69
N LYS A 340 -5.35 18.02 2.46
CA LYS A 340 -5.66 19.19 3.24
C LYS A 340 -4.80 19.21 4.52
N PHE A 341 -4.10 20.31 4.75
CA PHE A 341 -3.39 20.64 5.98
C PHE A 341 -4.12 21.73 6.74
N ASP A 342 -4.00 21.76 8.06
CA ASP A 342 -4.47 22.91 8.83
C ASP A 342 -3.60 24.12 8.49
N ILE A 343 -4.25 25.23 8.17
CA ILE A 343 -3.58 26.53 7.96
C ILE A 343 -3.53 27.18 9.34
N HIS A 344 -2.36 27.38 9.87
CA HIS A 344 -2.11 28.19 11.09
C HIS A 344 -1.69 29.61 10.69
#